data_6c402bcab89f3af3e4334b4592841c83
#
_entry.id   6c402bcab89f3af3e4334b4592841c83
#
_cell.length_a   1.000
_cell.length_b   1.000
_cell.length_c   1.000
_cell.angle_alpha   90.00
_cell.angle_beta   90.00
_cell.angle_gamma   90.00
#
_symmetry.space_group_name_H-M   'P 1'
#
loop_
_entity.id
_entity.type
_entity.pdbx_description
1 polymer ?
#
loop_
_entity_poly.entity_id
_entity_poly.type
_entity_poly.pdbx_seq_one_letter_code
_entity_poly.pdbx_strand_id
1 'polypeptide(L)'
;MSEIASNKWIRASNTMATDPLYLPPFDLDDTETLHVIIDTPKGSRNKFEWDKKHGLYKLGGVLAAGAFFPYDFGFVPSTLADDGDAIDVLVLMEEPAFVGCLVPSRLIGGFCAFQTESGKTDRNDRLLAVAANSRNQHDVKTLDDLNQNLIHEIEHFFVSYNVAKGKKFEPQGRFGPEQAHRLVIEAAERFREH
;
A
#
# COMPACT_ATOMS: atom_id res chain seq x y z
N MET A 1 30.49 -9.61 7.90
CA MET A 1 29.15 -10.04 8.36
C MET A 1 28.09 -9.42 7.44
N SER A 2 28.09 -9.77 6.14
CA SER A 2 27.17 -9.18 5.14
C SER A 2 26.57 -10.19 4.14
N GLU A 3 26.64 -11.48 4.43
CA GLU A 3 26.16 -12.53 3.49
C GLU A 3 24.85 -13.20 3.88
N ILE A 4 24.22 -12.83 5.01
CA ILE A 4 23.04 -13.56 5.53
C ILE A 4 21.72 -12.89 5.10
N ALA A 5 21.76 -11.62 4.67
CA ALA A 5 20.52 -10.89 4.29
C ALA A 5 20.04 -11.16 2.85
N SER A 6 20.92 -11.52 1.92
CA SER A 6 20.58 -11.60 0.49
C SER A 6 19.85 -12.87 0.04
N ASN A 7 19.83 -13.93 0.85
CA ASN A 7 19.23 -15.22 0.42
C ASN A 7 17.83 -15.51 0.98
N LYS A 8 17.23 -14.59 1.72
CA LYS A 8 15.96 -14.84 2.41
C LYS A 8 14.74 -14.81 1.49
N TRP A 9 14.86 -14.20 0.31
CA TRP A 9 13.75 -13.93 -0.61
C TRP A 9 13.73 -14.83 -1.86
N ILE A 10 14.79 -15.61 -2.12
CA ILE A 10 14.89 -16.46 -3.30
C ILE A 10 14.29 -17.82 -3.00
N ARG A 11 12.97 -17.99 -3.18
CA ARG A 11 12.46 -19.25 -3.71
C ARG A 11 12.34 -19.09 -5.21
N ALA A 12 13.42 -19.40 -5.90
CA ALA A 12 13.41 -19.57 -7.34
C ALA A 12 12.61 -20.81 -7.70
N SER A 13 11.32 -20.65 -7.99
CA SER A 13 10.73 -21.47 -9.03
C SER A 13 10.91 -20.69 -10.33
N ASN A 14 11.46 -21.34 -11.34
CA ASN A 14 11.78 -20.80 -12.67
C ASN A 14 10.50 -20.58 -13.52
N THR A 15 9.38 -20.27 -12.89
CA THR A 15 8.15 -19.75 -13.49
C THR A 15 8.12 -18.27 -13.24
N MET A 16 8.09 -17.46 -14.28
CA MET A 16 7.82 -16.03 -14.15
C MET A 16 6.63 -15.87 -13.20
N ALA A 17 6.83 -15.12 -12.12
CA ALA A 17 5.78 -14.88 -11.15
C ALA A 17 4.63 -14.18 -11.90
N THR A 18 3.59 -14.93 -12.21
CA THR A 18 2.38 -14.41 -12.85
C THR A 18 1.42 -13.80 -11.84
N ASP A 19 1.63 -14.11 -10.56
CA ASP A 19 0.83 -13.59 -9.47
C ASP A 19 1.58 -12.45 -8.76
N PRO A 20 1.09 -11.21 -8.87
CA PRO A 20 1.72 -10.04 -8.26
C PRO A 20 1.83 -10.13 -6.74
N LEU A 21 1.01 -10.97 -6.08
CA LEU A 21 1.04 -11.14 -4.63
C LEU A 21 2.34 -11.78 -4.11
N TYR A 22 3.08 -12.49 -4.96
CA TYR A 22 4.30 -13.22 -4.56
C TYR A 22 5.61 -12.53 -4.98
N LEU A 23 5.55 -11.30 -5.46
CA LEU A 23 6.76 -10.50 -5.65
C LEU A 23 7.39 -10.17 -4.30
N PRO A 24 8.71 -9.98 -4.20
CA PRO A 24 9.32 -9.53 -2.94
C PRO A 24 8.79 -8.13 -2.58
N PRO A 25 8.59 -7.83 -1.27
CA PRO A 25 8.08 -6.53 -0.83
C PRO A 25 9.08 -5.38 -1.05
N PHE A 26 10.36 -5.72 -1.12
CA PHE A 26 11.44 -4.77 -1.39
C PHE A 26 12.29 -5.22 -2.58
N ASP A 27 12.96 -4.28 -3.22
CA ASP A 27 13.94 -4.58 -4.26
C ASP A 27 15.09 -5.44 -3.67
N LEU A 28 15.60 -6.38 -4.46
CA LEU A 28 16.63 -7.32 -3.99
C LEU A 28 18.01 -6.67 -3.88
N ASP A 29 18.27 -5.63 -4.67
CA ASP A 29 19.53 -4.91 -4.71
C ASP A 29 19.50 -3.63 -3.85
N ASP A 30 18.28 -3.12 -3.53
CA ASP A 30 18.05 -1.94 -2.72
C ASP A 30 16.87 -2.13 -1.77
N THR A 31 17.14 -2.57 -0.55
CA THR A 31 16.11 -2.86 0.46
C THR A 31 15.37 -1.63 1.00
N GLU A 32 15.77 -0.42 0.61
CA GLU A 32 15.02 0.82 0.89
C GLU A 32 13.92 1.07 -0.15
N THR A 33 14.02 0.43 -1.31
CA THR A 33 13.02 0.53 -2.37
C THR A 33 11.90 -0.49 -2.16
N LEU A 34 10.72 0.01 -1.80
CA LEU A 34 9.49 -0.76 -1.64
C LEU A 34 8.87 -1.09 -3.00
N HIS A 35 8.41 -2.30 -3.19
CA HIS A 35 7.55 -2.65 -4.32
C HIS A 35 6.07 -2.39 -3.96
N VAL A 36 5.39 -1.60 -4.79
CA VAL A 36 3.95 -1.38 -4.68
C VAL A 36 3.28 -1.79 -5.98
N ILE A 37 2.25 -2.63 -5.88
CA ILE A 37 1.39 -2.97 -7.01
C ILE A 37 0.16 -2.07 -6.96
N ILE A 38 -0.03 -1.25 -7.98
CA ILE A 38 -1.19 -0.36 -8.05
C ILE A 38 -2.43 -1.16 -8.44
N ASP A 39 -3.44 -1.12 -7.61
CA ASP A 39 -4.74 -1.70 -7.92
C ASP A 39 -5.75 -0.63 -8.37
N THR A 40 -5.67 0.58 -7.83
CA THR A 40 -6.62 1.66 -8.13
C THR A 40 -5.88 2.96 -8.43
N PRO A 41 -5.86 3.40 -9.69
CA PRO A 41 -5.18 4.63 -10.09
C PRO A 41 -5.82 5.89 -9.50
N LYS A 42 -5.00 6.92 -9.30
CA LYS A 42 -5.43 8.29 -9.00
C LYS A 42 -6.54 8.76 -9.96
N GLY A 43 -7.55 9.41 -9.42
CA GLY A 43 -8.70 9.92 -10.19
C GLY A 43 -9.76 8.87 -10.51
N SER A 44 -9.54 7.59 -10.21
CA SER A 44 -10.52 6.54 -10.42
C SER A 44 -11.64 6.60 -9.39
N ARG A 45 -12.88 6.41 -9.86
CA ARG A 45 -14.04 6.07 -9.02
C ARG A 45 -14.18 4.57 -8.83
N ASN A 46 -13.63 3.77 -9.76
CA ASN A 46 -13.64 2.32 -9.66
C ASN A 46 -12.54 1.88 -8.71
N LYS A 47 -12.87 1.10 -7.70
CA LYS A 47 -11.91 0.33 -6.91
C LYS A 47 -11.71 -1.00 -7.60
N PHE A 48 -10.47 -1.34 -7.92
CA PHE A 48 -10.09 -2.65 -8.42
C PHE A 48 -9.44 -3.47 -7.32
N GLU A 49 -9.49 -4.78 -7.45
CA GLU A 49 -8.94 -5.74 -6.50
C GLU A 49 -8.36 -6.93 -7.25
N TRP A 50 -7.24 -7.46 -6.80
CA TRP A 50 -6.69 -8.70 -7.34
C TRP A 50 -7.56 -9.88 -6.96
N ASP A 51 -8.06 -10.62 -7.95
CA ASP A 51 -8.80 -11.86 -7.74
C ASP A 51 -7.87 -13.07 -7.90
N LYS A 52 -7.40 -13.60 -6.77
CA LYS A 52 -6.51 -14.78 -6.72
C LYS A 52 -7.07 -15.98 -7.48
N LYS A 53 -8.40 -16.16 -7.48
CA LYS A 53 -9.05 -17.30 -8.13
C LYS A 53 -8.93 -17.26 -9.66
N HIS A 54 -9.00 -16.06 -10.22
CA HIS A 54 -9.01 -15.88 -11.68
C HIS A 54 -7.67 -15.38 -12.23
N GLY A 55 -6.75 -14.93 -11.35
CA GLY A 55 -5.48 -14.31 -11.76
C GLY A 55 -5.68 -13.00 -12.55
N LEU A 56 -6.70 -12.22 -12.18
CA LEU A 56 -7.08 -10.98 -12.85
C LEU A 56 -7.49 -9.91 -11.84
N TYR A 57 -7.33 -8.65 -12.22
CA TYR A 57 -7.97 -7.56 -11.50
C TYR A 57 -9.47 -7.51 -11.82
N LYS A 58 -10.29 -7.45 -10.79
CA LYS A 58 -11.75 -7.30 -10.90
C LYS A 58 -12.20 -5.95 -10.37
N LEU A 59 -13.36 -5.49 -10.81
CA LEU A 59 -14.05 -4.36 -10.21
C LEU A 59 -14.56 -4.77 -8.82
N GLY A 60 -13.92 -4.24 -7.76
CA GLY A 60 -14.31 -4.49 -6.35
C GLY A 60 -15.37 -3.55 -5.83
N GLY A 61 -15.53 -2.37 -6.45
CA GLY A 61 -16.52 -1.39 -6.05
C GLY A 61 -16.45 -0.11 -6.87
N VAL A 62 -17.43 0.77 -6.62
CA VAL A 62 -17.49 2.10 -7.24
C VAL A 62 -17.75 3.14 -6.16
N LEU A 63 -16.94 4.19 -6.11
CA LEU A 63 -17.10 5.29 -5.16
C LEU A 63 -18.37 6.11 -5.49
N ALA A 64 -18.89 6.81 -4.48
CA ALA A 64 -20.00 7.75 -4.66
C ALA A 64 -19.71 8.79 -5.74
N ALA A 65 -20.75 9.35 -6.34
CA ALA A 65 -20.59 10.40 -7.35
C ALA A 65 -19.83 11.60 -6.74
N GLY A 66 -18.81 12.07 -7.44
CA GLY A 66 -17.92 13.15 -6.99
C GLY A 66 -16.73 12.70 -6.11
N ALA A 67 -16.68 11.44 -5.67
CA ALA A 67 -15.53 10.88 -4.97
C ALA A 67 -14.61 10.12 -5.93
N PHE A 68 -13.31 10.22 -5.72
CA PHE A 68 -12.27 9.50 -6.46
C PHE A 68 -11.04 9.29 -5.58
N PHE A 69 -10.20 8.34 -5.94
CA PHE A 69 -8.94 8.13 -5.24
C PHE A 69 -8.01 9.32 -5.46
N PRO A 70 -7.50 9.98 -4.39
CA PRO A 70 -6.70 11.19 -4.52
C PRO A 70 -5.30 10.93 -5.07
N TYR A 71 -4.78 9.71 -4.87
CA TYR A 71 -3.49 9.21 -5.32
C TYR A 71 -3.62 7.76 -5.77
N ASP A 72 -2.58 7.25 -6.41
CA ASP A 72 -2.50 5.84 -6.74
C ASP A 72 -2.56 5.02 -5.47
N PHE A 73 -3.45 4.05 -5.45
CA PHE A 73 -3.67 3.16 -4.32
C PHE A 73 -3.32 1.74 -4.72
N GLY A 74 -2.63 1.04 -3.87
CA GLY A 74 -2.19 -0.31 -4.14
C GLY A 74 -1.80 -1.05 -2.87
N PHE A 75 -1.07 -2.11 -3.03
CA PHE A 75 -0.63 -2.97 -1.93
C PHE A 75 0.84 -3.35 -2.04
N VAL A 76 1.42 -3.72 -0.91
CA VAL A 76 2.77 -4.30 -0.84
C VAL A 76 2.65 -5.81 -1.03
N PRO A 77 3.29 -6.40 -2.06
CA PRO A 77 3.26 -7.84 -2.29
C PRO A 77 3.94 -8.62 -1.15
N SER A 78 3.61 -9.90 -1.03
CA SER A 78 4.14 -10.81 0.01
C SER A 78 4.05 -10.25 1.43
N THR A 79 2.96 -9.54 1.75
CA THR A 79 2.64 -9.06 3.09
C THR A 79 1.27 -9.56 3.55
N LEU A 80 1.09 -9.67 4.87
CA LEU A 80 -0.18 -10.03 5.51
C LEU A 80 -0.40 -9.08 6.69
N ALA A 81 -1.37 -8.17 6.56
CA ALA A 81 -1.79 -7.26 7.62
C ALA A 81 -2.73 -7.95 8.62
N ASP A 82 -3.09 -7.24 9.69
CA ASP A 82 -3.89 -7.80 10.79
C ASP A 82 -5.33 -8.10 10.37
N ASP A 83 -5.83 -7.47 9.30
CA ASP A 83 -7.16 -7.73 8.70
C ASP A 83 -7.17 -8.93 7.73
N GLY A 84 -6.00 -9.53 7.45
CA GLY A 84 -5.85 -10.70 6.57
C GLY A 84 -5.57 -10.37 5.10
N ASP A 85 -5.46 -9.09 4.75
CA ASP A 85 -5.13 -8.62 3.42
C ASP A 85 -3.65 -8.17 3.34
N ALA A 86 -3.15 -7.91 2.13
CA ALA A 86 -1.85 -7.27 1.94
C ALA A 86 -1.89 -5.82 2.46
N ILE A 87 -0.72 -5.29 2.88
CA ILE A 87 -0.65 -3.91 3.37
C ILE A 87 -1.02 -2.91 2.28
N ASP A 88 -1.98 -2.04 2.58
CA ASP A 88 -2.42 -0.95 1.71
C ASP A 88 -1.43 0.23 1.70
N VAL A 89 -1.16 0.76 0.51
CA VAL A 89 -0.25 1.91 0.30
C VAL A 89 -0.88 2.94 -0.65
N LEU A 90 -0.80 4.22 -0.29
CA LEU A 90 -0.94 5.32 -1.25
C LEU A 90 0.43 5.71 -1.79
N VAL A 91 0.52 5.87 -3.11
CA VAL A 91 1.74 6.31 -3.78
C VAL A 91 1.55 7.70 -4.37
N LEU A 92 2.38 8.64 -3.92
CA LEU A 92 2.44 9.99 -4.44
C LEU A 92 3.33 10.00 -5.70
N MET A 93 2.75 10.42 -6.80
CA MET A 93 3.42 10.60 -8.09
C MET A 93 2.64 11.58 -8.96
N GLU A 94 3.23 12.04 -10.05
CA GLU A 94 2.66 13.10 -10.90
C GLU A 94 1.43 12.59 -11.65
N GLU A 95 1.64 11.56 -12.45
CA GLU A 95 0.62 10.96 -13.31
C GLU A 95 0.17 9.60 -12.76
N PRO A 96 -1.10 9.23 -12.95
CA PRO A 96 -1.59 7.94 -12.49
C PRO A 96 -0.93 6.77 -13.23
N ALA A 97 -0.61 5.71 -12.49
CA ALA A 97 -0.22 4.44 -13.08
C ALA A 97 -1.45 3.69 -13.64
N PHE A 98 -1.22 2.53 -14.24
CA PHE A 98 -2.30 1.63 -14.64
C PHE A 98 -2.47 0.49 -13.62
N VAL A 99 -3.63 -0.15 -13.62
CA VAL A 99 -3.94 -1.30 -12.75
C VAL A 99 -2.98 -2.45 -13.02
N GLY A 100 -2.31 -2.93 -11.99
CA GLY A 100 -1.28 -3.97 -12.07
C GLY A 100 0.14 -3.45 -12.29
N CYS A 101 0.34 -2.13 -12.31
CA CYS A 101 1.67 -1.55 -12.44
C CYS A 101 2.48 -1.78 -11.16
N LEU A 102 3.68 -2.33 -11.29
CA LEU A 102 4.70 -2.34 -10.25
C LEU A 102 5.36 -0.95 -10.19
N VAL A 103 5.24 -0.28 -9.07
CA VAL A 103 5.85 1.03 -8.82
C VAL A 103 6.88 0.91 -7.70
N PRO A 104 8.20 0.95 -8.04
CA PRO A 104 9.24 1.11 -7.03
C PRO A 104 9.04 2.42 -6.27
N SER A 105 9.04 2.35 -4.94
CA SER A 105 8.62 3.47 -4.10
C SER A 105 9.48 3.59 -2.86
N ARG A 106 9.53 4.79 -2.29
CA ARG A 106 10.15 5.07 -0.99
C ARG A 106 9.06 5.35 0.03
N LEU A 107 9.09 4.64 1.16
CA LEU A 107 8.22 4.91 2.29
C LEU A 107 8.50 6.28 2.90
N ILE A 108 7.45 7.03 3.21
CA ILE A 108 7.53 8.33 3.88
C ILE A 108 6.79 8.34 5.22
N GLY A 109 6.07 7.26 5.55
CA GLY A 109 5.31 7.09 6.78
C GLY A 109 3.95 6.46 6.56
N GLY A 110 3.00 6.77 7.44
CA GLY A 110 1.64 6.24 7.34
C GLY A 110 0.71 6.74 8.43
N PHE A 111 -0.52 6.24 8.38
CA PHE A 111 -1.56 6.46 9.39
C PHE A 111 -1.83 5.18 10.14
N CYS A 112 -1.75 5.26 11.47
CA CYS A 112 -2.30 4.22 12.34
C CYS A 112 -3.83 4.38 12.37
N ALA A 113 -4.57 3.31 12.10
CA ALA A 113 -6.03 3.36 12.09
C ALA A 113 -6.66 2.05 12.53
N PHE A 114 -7.89 2.16 13.04
CA PHE A 114 -8.78 1.02 13.26
C PHE A 114 -9.95 1.06 12.29
N GLN A 115 -10.31 -0.10 11.77
CA GLN A 115 -11.50 -0.28 10.94
C GLN A 115 -12.48 -1.20 11.63
N THR A 116 -13.73 -0.76 11.72
CA THR A 116 -14.84 -1.57 12.26
C THR A 116 -15.80 -1.93 11.13
N GLU A 117 -16.03 -3.21 10.95
CA GLU A 117 -17.00 -3.78 10.02
C GLU A 117 -17.77 -4.90 10.72
N SER A 118 -19.10 -4.90 10.61
CA SER A 118 -19.97 -5.94 11.19
C SER A 118 -19.71 -6.21 12.68
N GLY A 119 -19.34 -5.19 13.44
CA GLY A 119 -19.06 -5.28 14.89
C GLY A 119 -17.66 -5.80 15.25
N LYS A 120 -16.83 -6.16 14.28
CA LYS A 120 -15.43 -6.52 14.48
C LYS A 120 -14.55 -5.31 14.20
N THR A 121 -13.57 -5.05 15.06
CA THR A 121 -12.60 -3.97 14.90
C THR A 121 -11.20 -4.56 14.74
N ASP A 122 -10.58 -4.28 13.63
CA ASP A 122 -9.21 -4.69 13.32
C ASP A 122 -8.33 -3.45 13.08
N ARG A 123 -7.03 -3.59 13.32
CA ARG A 123 -6.05 -2.59 12.92
C ARG A 123 -5.91 -2.61 11.41
N ASN A 124 -5.98 -1.45 10.78
CA ASN A 124 -5.91 -1.31 9.32
C ASN A 124 -5.17 -0.03 8.94
N ASP A 125 -3.86 -0.06 9.12
CA ASP A 125 -2.96 1.05 8.83
C ASP A 125 -2.93 1.35 7.32
N ARG A 126 -2.58 2.60 6.99
CA ARG A 126 -2.39 3.04 5.60
C ARG A 126 -0.99 3.61 5.45
N LEU A 127 -0.17 2.97 4.62
CA LEU A 127 1.15 3.49 4.32
C LEU A 127 1.09 4.58 3.26
N LEU A 128 2.05 5.50 3.32
CA LEU A 128 2.30 6.50 2.31
C LEU A 128 3.71 6.31 1.77
N ALA A 129 3.81 6.35 0.44
CA ALA A 129 5.07 6.27 -0.27
C ALA A 129 5.13 7.29 -1.40
N VAL A 130 6.33 7.58 -1.86
CA VAL A 130 6.61 8.38 -3.06
C VAL A 130 7.23 7.48 -4.10
N ALA A 131 6.75 7.52 -5.33
CA ALA A 131 7.36 6.78 -6.44
C ALA A 131 8.85 7.15 -6.58
N ALA A 132 9.72 6.14 -6.68
CA ALA A 132 11.18 6.36 -6.72
C ALA A 132 11.61 7.28 -7.86
N ASN A 133 10.88 7.25 -8.99
CA ASN A 133 11.14 8.06 -10.17
C ASN A 133 10.37 9.39 -10.21
N SER A 134 9.66 9.77 -9.12
CA SER A 134 8.95 11.05 -9.05
C SER A 134 9.92 12.22 -9.14
N ARG A 135 9.59 13.20 -9.97
CA ARG A 135 10.40 14.42 -10.18
C ARG A 135 10.04 15.52 -9.18
N ASN A 136 8.75 15.62 -8.84
CA ASN A 136 8.25 16.69 -7.99
C ASN A 136 8.29 16.34 -6.50
N GLN A 137 8.43 15.05 -6.17
CA GLN A 137 8.39 14.55 -4.81
C GLN A 137 9.72 13.92 -4.36
N HIS A 138 10.82 14.10 -5.13
CA HIS A 138 12.10 13.45 -4.85
C HIS A 138 12.70 13.86 -3.49
N ASP A 139 12.42 15.08 -3.03
CA ASP A 139 12.90 15.62 -1.75
C ASP A 139 12.05 15.20 -0.54
N VAL A 140 10.83 14.69 -0.76
CA VAL A 140 9.94 14.24 0.32
C VAL A 140 10.49 12.96 0.93
N LYS A 141 10.87 13.00 2.21
CA LYS A 141 11.43 11.87 2.97
C LYS A 141 10.49 11.39 4.07
N THR A 142 9.68 12.28 4.59
CA THR A 142 8.75 12.03 5.71
C THR A 142 7.40 12.71 5.45
N LEU A 143 6.41 12.40 6.28
CA LEU A 143 5.12 13.09 6.22
C LEU A 143 5.23 14.59 6.55
N ASP A 144 6.23 14.98 7.33
CA ASP A 144 6.43 16.40 7.72
C ASP A 144 6.91 17.26 6.56
N ASP A 145 7.47 16.66 5.51
CA ASP A 145 7.87 17.35 4.28
C ASP A 145 6.67 17.68 3.38
N LEU A 146 5.51 17.09 3.66
CA LEU A 146 4.28 17.34 2.92
C LEU A 146 3.48 18.51 3.50
N ASN A 147 2.68 19.13 2.65
CA ASN A 147 1.68 20.08 3.13
C ASN A 147 0.69 19.39 4.09
N GLN A 148 0.54 19.93 5.31
CA GLN A 148 -0.30 19.32 6.35
C GLN A 148 -1.78 19.26 5.93
N ASN A 149 -2.28 20.21 5.13
CA ASN A 149 -3.65 20.15 4.61
C ASN A 149 -3.82 18.93 3.69
N LEU A 150 -2.81 18.62 2.86
CA LEU A 150 -2.83 17.43 2.01
C LEU A 150 -2.97 16.14 2.83
N ILE A 151 -2.22 16.04 3.92
CA ILE A 151 -2.27 14.85 4.79
C ILE A 151 -3.65 14.74 5.43
N HIS A 152 -4.24 15.84 5.91
CA HIS A 152 -5.61 15.85 6.43
C HIS A 152 -6.65 15.44 5.36
N GLU A 153 -6.48 15.89 4.12
CA GLU A 153 -7.36 15.50 3.02
C GLU A 153 -7.29 13.98 2.75
N ILE A 154 -6.10 13.39 2.81
CA ILE A 154 -5.92 11.94 2.67
C ILE A 154 -6.58 11.18 3.82
N GLU A 155 -6.40 11.63 5.07
CA GLU A 155 -7.09 11.04 6.24
C GLU A 155 -8.61 11.11 6.07
N HIS A 156 -9.14 12.27 5.70
CA HIS A 156 -10.56 12.47 5.43
C HIS A 156 -11.09 11.61 4.29
N PHE A 157 -10.29 11.42 3.24
CA PHE A 157 -10.65 10.52 2.16
C PHE A 157 -10.92 9.11 2.69
N PHE A 158 -10.02 8.53 3.49
CA PHE A 158 -10.20 7.19 4.03
C PHE A 158 -11.40 7.08 4.95
N VAL A 159 -11.64 8.07 5.81
CA VAL A 159 -12.84 8.12 6.66
C VAL A 159 -14.10 8.10 5.79
N SER A 160 -14.21 9.00 4.82
CA SER A 160 -15.38 9.13 3.96
C SER A 160 -15.60 7.91 3.07
N TYR A 161 -14.49 7.34 2.54
CA TYR A 161 -14.50 6.13 1.72
C TYR A 161 -15.06 4.92 2.48
N ASN A 162 -14.64 4.73 3.73
CA ASN A 162 -15.12 3.63 4.56
C ASN A 162 -16.57 3.83 5.02
N VAL A 163 -16.96 5.05 5.39
CA VAL A 163 -18.35 5.39 5.72
C VAL A 163 -19.29 5.07 4.55
N ALA A 164 -18.91 5.40 3.32
CA ALA A 164 -19.69 5.07 2.12
C ALA A 164 -19.84 3.55 1.89
N LYS A 165 -18.95 2.73 2.47
CA LYS A 165 -19.02 1.26 2.47
C LYS A 165 -19.73 0.66 3.69
N GLY A 166 -20.27 1.50 4.57
CA GLY A 166 -20.90 1.04 5.82
C GLY A 166 -19.90 0.60 6.90
N LYS A 167 -18.64 0.97 6.75
CA LYS A 167 -17.56 0.68 7.70
C LYS A 167 -17.21 1.95 8.47
N LYS A 168 -16.65 1.79 9.68
CA LYS A 168 -16.06 2.88 10.44
C LYS A 168 -14.54 2.81 10.30
N PHE A 169 -13.90 3.94 10.00
CA PHE A 169 -12.45 4.06 9.94
C PHE A 169 -12.00 5.19 10.87
N GLU A 170 -11.13 4.88 11.81
CA GLU A 170 -10.71 5.78 12.89
C GLU A 170 -9.19 5.97 12.90
N PRO A 171 -8.67 7.05 12.27
CA PRO A 171 -7.28 7.41 12.41
C PRO A 171 -6.91 7.64 13.87
N GLN A 172 -5.79 7.07 14.32
CA GLN A 172 -5.28 7.18 15.69
C GLN A 172 -4.00 8.01 15.77
N GLY A 173 -3.40 8.34 14.64
CA GLY A 173 -2.17 9.11 14.57
C GLY A 173 -1.35 8.76 13.34
N ARG A 174 -0.17 9.35 13.28
CA ARG A 174 0.77 9.24 12.16
C ARG A 174 2.08 8.66 12.64
N PHE A 175 2.81 8.01 11.75
CA PHE A 175 4.13 7.48 12.01
C PHE A 175 5.07 7.72 10.83
N GLY A 176 6.37 7.76 11.14
CA GLY A 176 7.43 8.01 10.15
C GLY A 176 7.86 6.77 9.35
N PRO A 177 8.83 6.94 8.43
CA PRO A 177 9.28 5.91 7.51
C PRO A 177 9.89 4.67 8.21
N GLU A 178 10.62 4.85 9.31
CA GLU A 178 11.21 3.70 10.01
C GLU A 178 10.14 2.76 10.61
N GLN A 179 9.05 3.32 11.13
CA GLN A 179 7.94 2.50 11.62
C GLN A 179 7.19 1.84 10.45
N ALA A 180 6.98 2.56 9.36
CA ALA A 180 6.39 2.01 8.13
C ALA A 180 7.20 0.82 7.60
N HIS A 181 8.51 0.95 7.55
CA HIS A 181 9.41 -0.12 7.11
C HIS A 181 9.32 -1.36 8.03
N ARG A 182 9.32 -1.16 9.36
CA ARG A 182 9.13 -2.28 10.30
C ARG A 182 7.80 -3.01 10.09
N LEU A 183 6.71 -2.27 9.90
CA LEU A 183 5.39 -2.87 9.63
C LEU A 183 5.39 -3.75 8.37
N VAL A 184 6.06 -3.32 7.31
CA VAL A 184 6.21 -4.13 6.08
C VAL A 184 7.01 -5.41 6.37
N ILE A 185 8.12 -5.33 7.11
CA ILE A 185 8.93 -6.51 7.45
C ILE A 185 8.10 -7.50 8.28
N GLU A 186 7.42 -7.04 9.34
CA GLU A 186 6.57 -7.87 10.20
C GLU A 186 5.44 -8.55 9.41
N ALA A 187 4.79 -7.79 8.52
CA ALA A 187 3.73 -8.34 7.66
C ALA A 187 4.25 -9.33 6.62
N ALA A 188 5.47 -9.12 6.11
CA ALA A 188 6.13 -10.06 5.22
C ALA A 188 6.58 -11.34 5.97
N GLU A 189 6.90 -11.25 7.24
CA GLU A 189 7.16 -12.42 8.09
C GLU A 189 5.90 -13.24 8.33
N ARG A 190 4.78 -12.57 8.65
CA ARG A 190 3.46 -13.24 8.75
C ARG A 190 3.04 -13.93 7.45
N PHE A 191 3.23 -13.27 6.31
CA PHE A 191 2.89 -13.87 5.00
C PHE A 191 3.67 -15.15 4.70
N ARG A 192 4.91 -15.28 5.17
CA ARG A 192 5.74 -16.48 4.98
C ARG A 192 5.35 -17.64 5.87
N GLU A 193 4.73 -17.35 7.01
CA GLU A 193 4.29 -18.36 7.98
C GLU A 193 2.91 -18.95 7.65
N HIS A 194 2.17 -18.33 6.70
CA HIS A 194 0.81 -18.70 6.26
C HIS A 194 0.84 -19.49 4.97
#